data_1c97f489b5612d084b63a133ef6bbaa3
#
_entry.id   1c97f489b5612d084b63a133ef6bbaa3
#
_cell.length_a   1.000
_cell.length_b   1.000
_cell.length_c   1.000
_cell.angle_alpha   90.00
_cell.angle_beta   90.00
_cell.angle_gamma   90.00
#
_symmetry.space_group_name_H-M   'P 1'
#
loop_
_entity.id
_entity.type
_entity.pdbx_description
1 polymer ?
#
loop_
_entity_poly.entity_id
_entity_poly.type
_entity_poly.pdbx_seq_one_letter_code
_entity_poly.pdbx_strand_id
1 'polypeptide(L)'
;MATGKAANESARYPMPLLCSSFERGELEAAVAAVEDPDLRNIARAEAFYFTARPEEAFDAAGPYLQSDDPALRLSACFICAYVSLSLDRPVAAKKYLMELRSLKVEMLSGAPQTRAAYVLLATASAVLLHLEPSFTEADLAAAMRNLPEGLALFASYVQAHRAYFHGEHGRCVGIAENALAMARRPYPIPEQFLHLVAAMGWISLKDVGRARDHFEQAWAIAAADDLIEEIGEHHGLLQGVMEKCLKEAHPADFARVVKVTYRFSYGWRRIHNPESGEDVADDLTTTEFTMAMLACRDWSNDEIARHMGVSRGTVKNRLSSVYAKLGIGSRAELARFMLR
;
A
#
# COMPACT_ATOMS: atom_id res chain seq x y z
N MET A 1 44.13 -25.97 18.09
CA MET A 1 42.72 -26.37 18.01
C MET A 1 41.88 -25.14 18.29
N ALA A 2 41.47 -24.44 17.24
CA ALA A 2 40.59 -23.28 17.31
C ALA A 2 39.22 -23.75 16.83
N THR A 3 38.33 -24.08 17.78
CA THR A 3 36.92 -24.36 17.50
C THR A 3 36.24 -23.06 17.15
N GLY A 4 36.06 -22.82 15.85
CA GLY A 4 35.22 -21.72 15.35
C GLY A 4 33.80 -21.94 15.83
N LYS A 5 33.37 -21.10 16.75
CA LYS A 5 31.95 -20.81 16.99
C LYS A 5 31.46 -20.11 15.73
N ALA A 6 30.89 -20.83 14.78
CA ALA A 6 29.99 -20.25 13.82
C ALA A 6 28.79 -19.71 14.63
N ALA A 7 28.81 -18.43 14.92
CA ALA A 7 27.62 -17.74 15.41
C ALA A 7 26.53 -17.97 14.36
N ASN A 8 25.47 -18.61 14.79
CA ASN A 8 24.24 -18.71 14.02
C ASN A 8 23.64 -17.29 14.02
N GLU A 9 24.14 -16.43 13.12
CA GLU A 9 23.52 -15.13 12.84
C GLU A 9 22.13 -15.45 12.28
N SER A 10 21.12 -15.38 13.13
CA SER A 10 19.74 -15.43 12.68
C SER A 10 19.60 -14.35 11.60
N ALA A 11 19.22 -14.77 10.41
CA ALA A 11 19.13 -13.85 9.27
C ALA A 11 18.27 -12.64 9.65
N ARG A 12 18.86 -11.44 9.62
CA ARG A 12 18.15 -10.19 9.88
C ARG A 12 17.40 -9.80 8.62
N TYR A 13 16.11 -9.60 8.75
CA TYR A 13 15.27 -9.16 7.64
C TYR A 13 14.84 -7.71 7.84
N PRO A 14 14.67 -6.93 6.75
CA PRO A 14 14.03 -5.62 6.84
C PRO A 14 12.55 -5.74 7.18
N MET A 15 11.95 -4.64 7.60
CA MET A 15 10.53 -4.55 7.93
C MET A 15 10.10 -5.60 8.98
N PRO A 16 10.69 -5.54 10.19
CA PRO A 16 10.50 -6.58 11.21
C PRO A 16 9.06 -6.75 11.67
N LEU A 17 8.26 -5.66 11.71
CA LEU A 17 6.84 -5.76 12.09
C LEU A 17 6.02 -6.41 10.98
N LEU A 18 6.26 -6.05 9.72
CA LEU A 18 5.65 -6.69 8.55
C LEU A 18 5.99 -8.18 8.48
N CYS A 19 7.17 -8.58 8.98
CA CYS A 19 7.58 -9.98 9.12
C CYS A 19 6.89 -10.71 10.26
N SER A 20 6.38 -9.99 11.26
CA SER A 20 5.93 -10.57 12.53
C SER A 20 4.53 -11.16 12.43
N SER A 21 4.38 -12.35 13.03
CA SER A 21 3.07 -12.96 13.29
C SER A 21 2.60 -12.53 14.67
N PHE A 22 1.40 -11.95 14.74
CA PHE A 22 0.77 -11.54 16.00
C PHE A 22 -0.75 -11.56 15.86
N GLU A 23 -1.46 -11.64 16.99
CA GLU A 23 -2.92 -11.58 17.00
C GLU A 23 -3.40 -10.14 16.88
N ARG A 24 -4.61 -9.96 16.33
CA ARG A 24 -5.26 -8.65 16.21
C ARG A 24 -5.44 -8.02 17.59
N GLY A 25 -5.08 -6.76 17.74
CA GLY A 25 -5.08 -6.04 19.01
C GLY A 25 -3.76 -6.14 19.78
N GLU A 26 -2.73 -6.80 19.23
CA GLU A 26 -1.45 -7.03 19.91
C GLU A 26 -0.26 -6.32 19.23
N LEU A 27 -0.52 -5.26 18.46
CA LEU A 27 0.52 -4.51 17.74
C LEU A 27 1.68 -4.06 18.65
N GLU A 28 1.36 -3.45 19.79
CA GLU A 28 2.38 -2.96 20.73
C GLU A 28 3.19 -4.11 21.37
N ALA A 29 2.53 -5.24 21.65
CA ALA A 29 3.20 -6.43 22.13
C ALA A 29 4.12 -7.03 21.06
N ALA A 30 3.69 -7.04 19.79
CA ALA A 30 4.50 -7.49 18.66
C ALA A 30 5.76 -6.61 18.48
N VAL A 31 5.64 -5.30 18.57
CA VAL A 31 6.78 -4.38 18.55
C VAL A 31 7.73 -4.67 19.72
N ALA A 32 7.20 -4.86 20.93
CA ALA A 32 8.01 -5.12 22.11
C ALA A 32 8.73 -6.48 22.05
N ALA A 33 8.15 -7.47 21.36
CA ALA A 33 8.72 -8.81 21.20
C ALA A 33 9.93 -8.87 20.25
N VAL A 34 10.19 -7.83 19.47
CA VAL A 34 11.40 -7.76 18.63
C VAL A 34 12.62 -7.62 19.55
N GLU A 35 13.46 -8.67 19.62
CA GLU A 35 14.56 -8.73 20.59
C GLU A 35 15.66 -7.70 20.33
N ASP A 36 16.07 -7.55 19.07
CA ASP A 36 17.11 -6.61 18.66
C ASP A 36 16.63 -5.15 18.81
N PRO A 37 17.35 -4.30 19.57
CA PRO A 37 16.91 -2.93 19.84
C PRO A 37 16.75 -2.06 18.59
N ASP A 38 17.62 -2.21 17.58
CA ASP A 38 17.58 -1.42 16.37
C ASP A 38 16.43 -1.88 15.46
N LEU A 39 16.25 -3.20 15.30
CA LEU A 39 15.09 -3.75 14.60
C LEU A 39 13.78 -3.41 15.33
N ARG A 40 13.77 -3.36 16.66
CA ARG A 40 12.60 -2.90 17.43
C ARG A 40 12.27 -1.44 17.18
N ASN A 41 13.26 -0.57 17.00
CA ASN A 41 13.03 0.81 16.62
C ASN A 41 12.46 0.92 15.19
N ILE A 42 12.93 0.08 14.27
CA ILE A 42 12.32 -0.03 12.93
C ILE A 42 10.89 -0.56 13.04
N ALA A 43 10.62 -1.60 13.82
CA ALA A 43 9.25 -2.10 14.05
C ALA A 43 8.32 -1.00 14.61
N ARG A 44 8.85 -0.16 15.50
CA ARG A 44 8.12 1.00 16.02
C ARG A 44 7.86 2.04 14.94
N ALA A 45 8.82 2.29 14.04
CA ALA A 45 8.63 3.17 12.90
C ALA A 45 7.55 2.64 11.94
N GLU A 46 7.52 1.32 11.69
CA GLU A 46 6.44 0.67 10.94
C GLU A 46 5.08 0.84 11.64
N ALA A 47 5.00 0.60 12.95
CA ALA A 47 3.78 0.78 13.72
C ALA A 47 3.27 2.23 13.65
N PHE A 48 4.14 3.21 13.78
CA PHE A 48 3.77 4.63 13.61
C PHE A 48 3.26 4.93 12.20
N TYR A 49 3.91 4.38 11.17
CA TYR A 49 3.45 4.54 9.80
C TYR A 49 2.05 3.96 9.61
N PHE A 50 1.85 2.69 9.94
CA PHE A 50 0.58 2.00 9.75
C PHE A 50 -0.57 2.58 10.59
N THR A 51 -0.26 3.21 11.73
CA THR A 51 -1.24 3.94 12.56
C THR A 51 -1.39 5.43 12.19
N ALA A 52 -0.97 5.82 10.99
CA ALA A 52 -1.11 7.17 10.43
C ALA A 52 -0.41 8.29 11.23
N ARG A 53 0.77 7.98 11.79
CA ARG A 53 1.64 8.87 12.56
C ARG A 53 2.98 9.11 11.83
N PRO A 54 2.96 9.80 10.67
CA PRO A 54 4.12 9.86 9.78
C PRO A 54 5.31 10.63 10.35
N GLU A 55 5.09 11.65 11.20
CA GLU A 55 6.18 12.40 11.82
C GLU A 55 7.00 11.47 12.72
N GLU A 56 6.33 10.72 13.61
CA GLU A 56 6.99 9.78 14.52
C GLU A 56 7.64 8.62 13.77
N ALA A 57 7.02 8.14 12.69
CA ALA A 57 7.60 7.12 11.84
C ALA A 57 8.90 7.59 11.18
N PHE A 58 8.92 8.84 10.70
CA PHE A 58 10.12 9.45 10.11
C PHE A 58 11.24 9.61 11.14
N ASP A 59 10.91 10.11 12.33
CA ASP A 59 11.88 10.34 13.41
C ASP A 59 12.49 9.02 13.90
N ALA A 60 11.71 7.93 13.94
CA ALA A 60 12.19 6.63 14.36
C ALA A 60 13.03 5.91 13.29
N ALA A 61 12.68 6.01 12.01
CA ALA A 61 13.40 5.35 10.92
C ALA A 61 14.63 6.15 10.44
N GLY A 62 14.58 7.48 10.49
CA GLY A 62 15.59 8.39 9.93
C GLY A 62 17.04 8.10 10.36
N PRO A 63 17.34 7.79 11.63
CA PRO A 63 18.68 7.46 12.09
C PRO A 63 19.34 6.28 11.37
N TYR A 64 18.55 5.37 10.80
CA TYR A 64 19.03 4.16 10.13
C TYR A 64 19.26 4.30 8.63
N LEU A 65 19.01 5.48 8.04
CA LEU A 65 19.23 5.73 6.60
C LEU A 65 20.68 5.53 6.13
N GLN A 66 21.65 5.67 7.04
CA GLN A 66 23.08 5.49 6.77
C GLN A 66 23.66 4.29 7.54
N SER A 67 22.81 3.36 7.98
CA SER A 67 23.25 2.16 8.69
C SER A 67 24.09 1.25 7.79
N ASP A 68 25.16 0.66 8.34
CA ASP A 68 25.94 -0.40 7.68
C ASP A 68 25.16 -1.73 7.65
N ASP A 69 24.13 -1.88 8.48
CA ASP A 69 23.25 -3.06 8.47
C ASP A 69 22.25 -2.93 7.30
N PRO A 70 22.28 -3.87 6.33
CA PRO A 70 21.40 -3.83 5.16
C PRO A 70 19.90 -3.87 5.51
N ALA A 71 19.52 -4.62 6.55
CA ALA A 71 18.11 -4.75 6.94
C ALA A 71 17.57 -3.43 7.50
N LEU A 72 18.34 -2.77 8.35
CA LEU A 72 17.99 -1.45 8.91
C LEU A 72 17.92 -0.39 7.82
N ARG A 73 18.96 -0.32 6.94
CA ARG A 73 19.02 0.67 5.87
C ARG A 73 17.92 0.51 4.84
N LEU A 74 17.61 -0.74 4.43
CA LEU A 74 16.50 -1.01 3.52
C LEU A 74 15.16 -0.58 4.12
N SER A 75 14.90 -0.93 5.38
CA SER A 75 13.69 -0.54 6.10
C SER A 75 13.57 0.98 6.18
N ALA A 76 14.63 1.66 6.60
CA ALA A 76 14.63 3.11 6.75
C ALA A 76 14.37 3.82 5.42
N CYS A 77 15.04 3.40 4.33
CA CYS A 77 14.81 3.97 3.01
C CYS A 77 13.35 3.77 2.55
N PHE A 78 12.79 2.58 2.76
CA PHE A 78 11.43 2.26 2.36
C PHE A 78 10.41 3.07 3.18
N ILE A 79 10.49 3.04 4.51
CA ILE A 79 9.60 3.79 5.41
C ILE A 79 9.69 5.29 5.13
N CYS A 80 10.90 5.85 5.10
CA CYS A 80 11.09 7.31 4.89
C CYS A 80 10.59 7.77 3.52
N ALA A 81 10.64 6.91 2.48
CA ALA A 81 10.10 7.25 1.18
C ALA A 81 8.57 7.44 1.24
N TYR A 82 7.84 6.48 1.80
CA TYR A 82 6.37 6.53 1.90
C TYR A 82 5.88 7.57 2.90
N VAL A 83 6.51 7.63 4.06
CA VAL A 83 6.24 8.68 5.06
C VAL A 83 6.41 10.09 4.47
N SER A 84 7.42 10.28 3.62
CA SER A 84 7.63 11.58 2.96
C SER A 84 6.50 11.97 2.01
N LEU A 85 5.76 11.00 1.44
CA LEU A 85 4.54 11.28 0.68
C LEU A 85 3.44 11.80 1.59
N SER A 86 3.20 11.11 2.69
CA SER A 86 2.21 11.49 3.69
C SER A 86 2.54 12.84 4.37
N LEU A 87 3.80 13.27 4.37
CA LEU A 87 4.26 14.56 4.91
C LEU A 87 4.33 15.68 3.86
N ASP A 88 3.83 15.46 2.64
CA ASP A 88 3.96 16.42 1.52
C ASP A 88 5.42 16.83 1.23
N ARG A 89 6.33 15.86 1.25
CA ARG A 89 7.77 16.04 0.98
C ARG A 89 8.21 15.24 -0.25
N PRO A 90 7.68 15.51 -1.46
CA PRO A 90 7.93 14.67 -2.65
C PRO A 90 9.41 14.64 -3.06
N VAL A 91 10.15 15.71 -2.83
CA VAL A 91 11.60 15.75 -3.09
C VAL A 91 12.35 14.78 -2.18
N ALA A 92 11.97 14.72 -0.89
CA ALA A 92 12.56 13.78 0.06
C ALA A 92 12.16 12.34 -0.30
N ALA A 93 10.90 12.08 -0.65
CA ALA A 93 10.45 10.77 -1.11
C ALA A 93 11.28 10.28 -2.31
N LYS A 94 11.44 11.11 -3.35
CA LYS A 94 12.31 10.80 -4.50
C LYS A 94 13.75 10.50 -4.08
N LYS A 95 14.30 11.28 -3.18
CA LYS A 95 15.66 11.06 -2.65
C LYS A 95 15.78 9.66 -2.05
N TYR A 96 14.89 9.27 -1.14
CA TYR A 96 14.96 7.97 -0.46
C TYR A 96 14.70 6.79 -1.42
N LEU A 97 13.84 6.95 -2.42
CA LEU A 97 13.67 5.96 -3.50
C LEU A 97 14.94 5.82 -4.34
N MET A 98 15.65 6.91 -4.61
CA MET A 98 16.94 6.87 -5.32
C MET A 98 18.02 6.22 -4.45
N GLU A 99 18.07 6.50 -3.16
CA GLU A 99 18.97 5.83 -2.21
C GLU A 99 18.73 4.33 -2.21
N LEU A 100 17.47 3.88 -2.09
CA LEU A 100 17.10 2.46 -2.17
C LEU A 100 17.60 1.83 -3.49
N ARG A 101 17.45 2.51 -4.62
CA ARG A 101 17.95 2.03 -5.91
C ARG A 101 19.48 1.98 -5.97
N SER A 102 20.19 2.91 -5.34
CA SER A 102 21.66 2.96 -5.33
C SER A 102 22.28 1.76 -4.61
N LEU A 103 21.55 1.15 -3.68
CA LEU A 103 21.97 -0.05 -2.94
C LEU A 103 21.98 -1.33 -3.79
N LYS A 104 21.54 -1.29 -5.05
CA LYS A 104 21.36 -2.47 -5.90
C LYS A 104 22.58 -3.39 -5.94
N VAL A 105 23.76 -2.84 -6.20
CA VAL A 105 24.99 -3.65 -6.36
C VAL A 105 25.37 -4.32 -5.05
N GLU A 106 25.36 -3.57 -3.96
CA GLU A 106 25.66 -4.06 -2.62
C GLU A 106 24.71 -5.17 -2.19
N MET A 107 23.40 -4.92 -2.30
CA MET A 107 22.37 -5.84 -1.85
C MET A 107 22.33 -7.14 -2.69
N LEU A 108 22.53 -7.04 -4.01
CA LEU A 108 22.55 -8.23 -4.88
C LEU A 108 23.81 -9.09 -4.71
N SER A 109 24.92 -8.53 -4.21
CA SER A 109 26.12 -9.30 -3.86
C SER A 109 26.06 -9.89 -2.45
N GLY A 110 25.09 -9.51 -1.63
CA GLY A 110 24.92 -9.99 -0.27
C GLY A 110 24.37 -11.43 -0.16
N ALA A 111 24.04 -11.82 1.08
CA ALA A 111 23.43 -13.11 1.38
C ALA A 111 22.10 -13.32 0.62
N PRO A 112 21.66 -14.57 0.36
CA PRO A 112 20.41 -14.83 -0.36
C PRO A 112 19.20 -14.13 0.26
N GLN A 113 19.15 -14.01 1.57
CA GLN A 113 18.09 -13.33 2.33
C GLN A 113 18.07 -11.82 2.06
N THR A 114 19.23 -11.17 2.15
CA THR A 114 19.41 -9.73 1.84
C THR A 114 19.01 -9.43 0.40
N ARG A 115 19.45 -10.26 -0.53
CA ARG A 115 19.10 -10.16 -1.95
C ARG A 115 17.60 -10.27 -2.17
N ALA A 116 16.97 -11.27 -1.54
CA ALA A 116 15.52 -11.49 -1.66
C ALA A 116 14.71 -10.32 -1.11
N ALA A 117 15.09 -9.81 0.06
CA ALA A 117 14.46 -8.65 0.69
C ALA A 117 14.63 -7.39 -0.19
N TYR A 118 15.81 -7.17 -0.76
CA TYR A 118 16.03 -6.06 -1.68
C TYR A 118 15.15 -6.15 -2.94
N VAL A 119 15.09 -7.34 -3.57
CA VAL A 119 14.24 -7.55 -4.75
C VAL A 119 12.77 -7.23 -4.42
N LEU A 120 12.29 -7.68 -3.25
CA LEU A 120 10.93 -7.37 -2.80
C LEU A 120 10.71 -5.87 -2.63
N LEU A 121 11.52 -5.18 -1.79
CA LEU A 121 11.28 -3.78 -1.47
C LEU A 121 11.49 -2.85 -2.68
N ALA A 122 12.45 -3.16 -3.55
CA ALA A 122 12.66 -2.42 -4.80
C ALA A 122 11.51 -2.62 -5.79
N THR A 123 10.91 -3.83 -5.84
CA THR A 123 9.73 -4.11 -6.67
C THR A 123 8.50 -3.43 -6.08
N ALA A 124 8.29 -3.55 -4.76
CA ALA A 124 7.18 -2.92 -4.06
C ALA A 124 7.19 -1.40 -4.27
N SER A 125 8.34 -0.75 -4.06
CA SER A 125 8.46 0.69 -4.23
C SER A 125 8.15 1.17 -5.66
N ALA A 126 8.41 0.35 -6.67
CA ALA A 126 8.03 0.68 -8.04
C ALA A 126 6.54 0.43 -8.30
N VAL A 127 6.05 -0.78 -7.98
CA VAL A 127 4.66 -1.18 -8.25
C VAL A 127 3.66 -0.28 -7.53
N LEU A 128 3.87 -0.01 -6.24
CA LEU A 128 2.95 0.81 -5.43
C LEU A 128 2.98 2.30 -5.81
N LEU A 129 4.04 2.74 -6.44
CA LEU A 129 4.14 4.09 -7.01
C LEU A 129 3.85 4.12 -8.53
N HIS A 130 3.32 3.04 -9.09
CA HIS A 130 3.00 2.91 -10.53
C HIS A 130 4.18 3.22 -11.47
N LEU A 131 5.38 2.85 -11.04
CA LEU A 131 6.61 2.95 -11.83
C LEU A 131 6.97 1.56 -12.37
N GLU A 132 7.70 1.52 -13.48
CA GLU A 132 8.25 0.25 -13.98
C GLU A 132 9.27 -0.36 -13.00
N PRO A 133 9.03 -1.59 -12.52
CA PRO A 133 9.96 -2.25 -11.62
C PRO A 133 11.22 -2.72 -12.35
N SER A 134 12.35 -2.64 -11.66
CA SER A 134 13.64 -3.12 -12.19
C SER A 134 13.78 -4.65 -12.20
N PHE A 135 12.83 -5.35 -11.59
CA PHE A 135 12.82 -6.81 -11.48
C PHE A 135 11.55 -7.38 -12.11
N THR A 136 11.70 -8.55 -12.74
CA THR A 136 10.58 -9.27 -13.34
C THR A 136 9.74 -9.99 -12.28
N GLU A 137 8.56 -10.47 -12.68
CA GLU A 137 7.74 -11.34 -11.82
C GLU A 137 8.48 -12.65 -11.46
N ALA A 138 9.29 -13.18 -12.36
CA ALA A 138 10.09 -14.37 -12.11
C ALA A 138 11.19 -14.10 -11.04
N ASP A 139 11.80 -12.91 -11.06
CA ASP A 139 12.79 -12.52 -10.04
C ASP A 139 12.13 -12.42 -8.67
N LEU A 140 10.95 -11.79 -8.57
CA LEU A 140 10.20 -11.70 -7.32
C LEU A 140 9.76 -13.09 -6.82
N ALA A 141 9.23 -13.94 -7.70
CA ALA A 141 8.84 -15.30 -7.35
C ALA A 141 10.04 -16.16 -6.88
N ALA A 142 11.21 -15.96 -7.47
CA ALA A 142 12.45 -16.60 -7.02
C ALA A 142 12.89 -16.09 -5.63
N ALA A 143 12.76 -14.79 -5.38
CA ALA A 143 13.10 -14.16 -4.10
C ALA A 143 12.22 -14.67 -2.96
N MET A 144 10.93 -14.88 -3.19
CA MET A 144 9.95 -15.31 -2.15
C MET A 144 10.40 -16.58 -1.41
N ARG A 145 11.15 -17.47 -2.06
CA ARG A 145 11.67 -18.70 -1.42
C ARG A 145 12.67 -18.44 -0.29
N ASN A 146 13.27 -17.26 -0.25
CA ASN A 146 14.24 -16.85 0.76
C ASN A 146 13.71 -15.77 1.71
N LEU A 147 12.39 -15.49 1.66
CA LEU A 147 11.74 -14.54 2.54
C LEU A 147 11.00 -15.26 3.68
N PRO A 148 10.92 -14.65 4.88
CA PRO A 148 10.02 -15.12 5.92
C PRO A 148 8.57 -14.99 5.48
N GLU A 149 7.67 -15.75 6.10
CA GLU A 149 6.27 -15.88 5.68
C GLU A 149 5.56 -14.53 5.55
N GLY A 150 5.72 -13.61 6.52
CA GLY A 150 5.12 -12.28 6.45
C GLY A 150 5.55 -11.48 5.22
N LEU A 151 6.86 -11.46 4.90
CA LEU A 151 7.35 -10.78 3.68
C LEU A 151 6.93 -11.54 2.40
N ALA A 152 6.79 -12.86 2.44
CA ALA A 152 6.28 -13.61 1.29
C ALA A 152 4.79 -13.32 1.03
N LEU A 153 3.98 -13.13 2.08
CA LEU A 153 2.60 -12.65 1.96
C LEU A 153 2.55 -11.23 1.38
N PHE A 154 3.41 -10.34 1.85
CA PHE A 154 3.51 -8.99 1.28
C PHE A 154 3.99 -9.01 -0.18
N ALA A 155 4.92 -9.92 -0.55
CA ALA A 155 5.30 -10.12 -1.94
C ALA A 155 4.13 -10.60 -2.81
N SER A 156 3.24 -11.44 -2.27
CA SER A 156 2.01 -11.85 -2.95
C SER A 156 1.06 -10.68 -3.16
N TYR A 157 0.93 -9.78 -2.17
CA TYR A 157 0.20 -8.53 -2.35
C TYR A 157 0.79 -7.67 -3.48
N VAL A 158 2.12 -7.51 -3.54
CA VAL A 158 2.79 -6.74 -4.61
C VAL A 158 2.53 -7.36 -5.99
N GLN A 159 2.55 -8.69 -6.10
CA GLN A 159 2.19 -9.40 -7.35
C GLN A 159 0.72 -9.19 -7.73
N ALA A 160 -0.20 -9.28 -6.76
CA ALA A 160 -1.62 -9.05 -6.98
C ALA A 160 -1.89 -7.61 -7.42
N HIS A 161 -1.23 -6.64 -6.77
CA HIS A 161 -1.34 -5.22 -7.10
C HIS A 161 -0.83 -4.93 -8.51
N ARG A 162 0.29 -5.55 -8.91
CA ARG A 162 0.80 -5.46 -10.28
C ARG A 162 -0.20 -6.03 -11.29
N ALA A 163 -0.77 -7.22 -11.04
CA ALA A 163 -1.79 -7.81 -11.88
C ALA A 163 -3.03 -6.89 -12.02
N TYR A 164 -3.42 -6.25 -10.92
CA TYR A 164 -4.49 -5.26 -10.92
C TYR A 164 -4.23 -4.11 -11.90
N PHE A 165 -3.04 -3.51 -11.89
CA PHE A 165 -2.69 -2.43 -12.82
C PHE A 165 -2.61 -2.85 -14.29
N HIS A 166 -2.29 -4.11 -14.55
CA HIS A 166 -2.35 -4.66 -15.93
C HIS A 166 -3.76 -5.04 -16.37
N GLY A 167 -4.79 -4.78 -15.55
CA GLY A 167 -6.17 -5.14 -15.86
C GLY A 167 -6.48 -6.63 -15.68
N GLU A 168 -5.55 -7.41 -15.15
CA GLU A 168 -5.67 -8.85 -14.91
C GLU A 168 -6.42 -9.12 -13.59
N HIS A 169 -7.62 -8.56 -13.44
CA HIS A 169 -8.35 -8.54 -12.18
C HIS A 169 -8.65 -9.93 -11.62
N GLY A 170 -8.95 -10.91 -12.47
CA GLY A 170 -9.14 -12.31 -12.04
C GLY A 170 -7.86 -12.92 -11.47
N ARG A 171 -6.70 -12.62 -12.06
CA ARG A 171 -5.39 -13.03 -11.55
C ARG A 171 -5.05 -12.34 -10.24
N CYS A 172 -5.32 -11.04 -10.15
CA CYS A 172 -5.15 -10.24 -8.92
C CYS A 172 -5.86 -10.91 -7.74
N VAL A 173 -7.15 -11.18 -7.88
CA VAL A 173 -7.97 -11.83 -6.84
C VAL A 173 -7.44 -13.23 -6.53
N GLY A 174 -7.14 -14.04 -7.56
CA GLY A 174 -6.63 -15.40 -7.37
C GLY A 174 -5.31 -15.44 -6.59
N ILE A 175 -4.40 -14.52 -6.83
CA ILE A 175 -3.15 -14.41 -6.06
C ILE A 175 -3.45 -14.05 -4.60
N ALA A 176 -4.28 -13.02 -4.37
CA ALA A 176 -4.57 -12.53 -3.02
C ALA A 176 -5.30 -13.57 -2.17
N GLU A 177 -6.38 -14.18 -2.69
CA GLU A 177 -7.16 -15.19 -1.98
C GLU A 177 -6.35 -16.46 -1.71
N ASN A 178 -5.52 -16.90 -2.68
CA ASN A 178 -4.64 -18.04 -2.47
C ASN A 178 -3.59 -17.77 -1.37
N ALA A 179 -3.00 -16.58 -1.35
CA ALA A 179 -2.03 -16.19 -0.32
C ALA A 179 -2.68 -16.19 1.08
N LEU A 180 -3.89 -15.61 1.19
CA LEU A 180 -4.68 -15.63 2.44
C LEU A 180 -5.01 -17.05 2.89
N ALA A 181 -5.43 -17.93 1.97
CA ALA A 181 -5.78 -19.31 2.29
C ALA A 181 -4.56 -20.17 2.69
N MET A 182 -3.37 -19.81 2.25
CA MET A 182 -2.13 -20.54 2.53
C MET A 182 -1.39 -20.04 3.77
N ALA A 183 -1.76 -18.89 4.33
CA ALA A 183 -1.17 -18.35 5.56
C ALA A 183 -1.38 -19.33 6.73
N ARG A 184 -0.31 -19.62 7.46
CA ARG A 184 -0.31 -20.62 8.55
C ARG A 184 -0.48 -20.01 9.92
N ARG A 185 -0.22 -18.72 10.02
CA ARG A 185 -0.30 -17.90 11.24
C ARG A 185 -0.93 -16.57 10.88
N PRO A 186 -1.46 -15.82 11.85
CA PRO A 186 -1.94 -14.47 11.61
C PRO A 186 -0.76 -13.52 11.34
N TYR A 187 -0.85 -12.81 10.23
CA TYR A 187 0.05 -11.72 9.84
C TYR A 187 -0.82 -10.50 9.51
N PRO A 188 -1.32 -9.75 10.52
CA PRO A 188 -2.36 -8.75 10.31
C PRO A 188 -2.04 -7.73 9.23
N ILE A 189 -0.81 -7.22 9.18
CA ILE A 189 -0.42 -6.20 8.21
C ILE A 189 -0.45 -6.74 6.77
N PRO A 190 0.29 -7.80 6.39
CA PRO A 190 0.19 -8.35 5.03
C PRO A 190 -1.21 -8.88 4.69
N GLU A 191 -1.95 -9.45 5.65
CA GLU A 191 -3.34 -9.89 5.42
C GLU A 191 -4.25 -8.72 5.07
N GLN A 192 -4.11 -7.58 5.77
CA GLN A 192 -4.86 -6.38 5.45
C GLN A 192 -4.61 -5.92 4.02
N PHE A 193 -3.35 -5.84 3.60
CA PHE A 193 -2.99 -5.51 2.22
C PHE A 193 -3.59 -6.49 1.20
N LEU A 194 -3.54 -7.80 1.48
CA LEU A 194 -4.12 -8.82 0.61
C LEU A 194 -5.64 -8.68 0.50
N HIS A 195 -6.33 -8.41 1.60
CA HIS A 195 -7.77 -8.15 1.58
C HIS A 195 -8.12 -6.87 0.80
N LEU A 196 -7.34 -5.79 0.95
CA LEU A 196 -7.55 -4.55 0.21
C LEU A 196 -7.39 -4.76 -1.30
N VAL A 197 -6.33 -5.44 -1.75
CA VAL A 197 -6.12 -5.69 -3.17
C VAL A 197 -7.14 -6.67 -3.76
N ALA A 198 -7.63 -7.64 -2.98
CA ALA A 198 -8.73 -8.50 -3.38
C ALA A 198 -10.03 -7.70 -3.55
N ALA A 199 -10.35 -6.79 -2.62
CA ALA A 199 -11.49 -5.89 -2.74
C ALA A 199 -11.40 -5.03 -4.02
N MET A 200 -10.22 -4.47 -4.33
CA MET A 200 -9.96 -3.74 -5.57
C MET A 200 -10.20 -4.59 -6.82
N GLY A 201 -9.74 -5.83 -6.80
CA GLY A 201 -9.93 -6.78 -7.90
C GLY A 201 -11.40 -7.11 -8.11
N TRP A 202 -12.12 -7.45 -7.03
CA TRP A 202 -13.55 -7.81 -7.10
C TRP A 202 -14.44 -6.65 -7.53
N ILE A 203 -14.16 -5.41 -7.06
CA ILE A 203 -14.93 -4.25 -7.52
C ILE A 203 -14.72 -3.99 -9.01
N SER A 204 -13.52 -4.25 -9.53
CA SER A 204 -13.20 -4.14 -10.95
C SER A 204 -13.89 -5.22 -11.78
N LEU A 205 -14.11 -6.40 -11.21
CA LEU A 205 -14.92 -7.48 -11.78
C LEU A 205 -16.44 -7.26 -11.57
N LYS A 206 -16.83 -6.13 -10.96
CA LYS A 206 -18.21 -5.76 -10.65
C LYS A 206 -18.92 -6.68 -9.64
N ASP A 207 -18.17 -7.47 -8.90
CA ASP A 207 -18.69 -8.24 -7.76
C ASP A 207 -18.57 -7.41 -6.46
N VAL A 208 -19.58 -6.56 -6.26
CA VAL A 208 -19.65 -5.65 -5.11
C VAL A 208 -19.77 -6.41 -3.78
N GLY A 209 -20.40 -7.58 -3.80
CA GLY A 209 -20.59 -8.42 -2.60
C GLY A 209 -19.23 -8.88 -2.07
N ARG A 210 -18.45 -9.58 -2.89
CA ARG A 210 -17.12 -10.05 -2.52
C ARG A 210 -16.15 -8.91 -2.20
N ALA A 211 -16.22 -7.82 -2.96
CA ALA A 211 -15.40 -6.64 -2.67
C ALA A 211 -15.67 -6.10 -1.25
N ARG A 212 -16.94 -6.06 -0.85
CA ARG A 212 -17.34 -5.64 0.49
C ARG A 212 -16.86 -6.63 1.56
N ASP A 213 -17.04 -7.92 1.34
CA ASP A 213 -16.62 -8.96 2.29
C ASP A 213 -15.11 -8.86 2.57
N HIS A 214 -14.29 -8.69 1.54
CA HIS A 214 -12.85 -8.48 1.70
C HIS A 214 -12.53 -7.15 2.41
N PHE A 215 -13.21 -6.06 2.07
CA PHE A 215 -12.99 -4.80 2.76
C PHE A 215 -13.36 -4.87 4.24
N GLU A 216 -14.47 -5.52 4.59
CA GLU A 216 -14.88 -5.73 5.98
C GLU A 216 -13.85 -6.54 6.78
N GLN A 217 -13.19 -7.54 6.14
CA GLN A 217 -12.07 -8.25 6.76
C GLN A 217 -10.84 -7.34 6.95
N ALA A 218 -10.48 -6.54 5.95
CA ALA A 218 -9.39 -5.56 6.08
C ALA A 218 -9.69 -4.55 7.20
N TRP A 219 -10.92 -4.07 7.30
CA TRP A 219 -11.36 -3.17 8.36
C TRP A 219 -11.32 -3.81 9.74
N ALA A 220 -11.75 -5.08 9.86
CA ALA A 220 -11.70 -5.80 11.13
C ALA A 220 -10.26 -5.98 11.65
N ILE A 221 -9.28 -6.10 10.74
CA ILE A 221 -7.86 -6.09 11.08
C ILE A 221 -7.44 -4.69 11.52
N ALA A 222 -7.73 -3.68 10.69
CA ALA A 222 -7.35 -2.30 10.94
C ALA A 222 -7.88 -1.76 12.26
N ALA A 223 -9.17 -1.99 12.54
CA ALA A 223 -9.84 -1.45 13.72
C ALA A 223 -9.29 -1.99 15.05
N ALA A 224 -8.68 -3.19 15.04
CA ALA A 224 -8.12 -3.80 16.24
C ALA A 224 -6.86 -3.08 16.75
N ASP A 225 -6.03 -2.56 15.82
CA ASP A 225 -4.71 -2.00 16.10
C ASP A 225 -4.53 -0.58 15.51
N ASP A 226 -5.60 0.05 15.05
CA ASP A 226 -5.61 1.38 14.43
C ASP A 226 -4.79 1.47 13.11
N LEU A 227 -4.69 0.38 12.34
CA LEU A 227 -3.91 0.29 11.10
C LEU A 227 -4.67 0.93 9.93
N ILE A 228 -4.75 2.26 9.90
CA ILE A 228 -5.62 3.00 8.97
C ILE A 228 -4.89 3.60 7.76
N GLU A 229 -3.54 3.66 7.77
CA GLU A 229 -2.77 4.27 6.68
C GLU A 229 -3.02 3.53 5.36
N GLU A 230 -2.96 2.20 5.34
CA GLU A 230 -3.16 1.39 4.14
C GLU A 230 -4.55 1.58 3.52
N ILE A 231 -5.58 1.70 4.36
CA ILE A 231 -6.95 1.94 3.86
C ILE A 231 -7.02 3.30 3.17
N GLY A 232 -6.39 4.31 3.77
CA GLY A 232 -6.32 5.66 3.19
C GLY A 232 -5.57 5.70 1.87
N GLU A 233 -4.44 5.00 1.77
CA GLU A 233 -3.65 4.90 0.55
C GLU A 233 -4.40 4.20 -0.59
N HIS A 234 -5.20 3.19 -0.28
CA HIS A 234 -5.97 2.42 -1.26
C HIS A 234 -7.35 3.01 -1.57
N HIS A 235 -7.79 4.06 -0.87
CA HIS A 235 -9.16 4.59 -0.96
C HIS A 235 -9.63 4.82 -2.41
N GLY A 236 -8.81 5.49 -3.22
CA GLY A 236 -9.15 5.75 -4.62
C GLY A 236 -9.35 4.49 -5.46
N LEU A 237 -8.65 3.40 -5.12
CA LEU A 237 -8.71 2.13 -5.80
C LEU A 237 -9.86 1.24 -5.30
N LEU A 238 -10.37 1.50 -4.09
CA LEU A 238 -11.53 0.82 -3.49
C LEU A 238 -12.88 1.30 -4.04
N GLN A 239 -12.91 2.38 -4.81
CA GLN A 239 -14.03 2.80 -5.66
C GLN A 239 -15.40 2.84 -4.93
N GLY A 240 -15.45 3.41 -3.74
CA GLY A 240 -16.67 3.62 -2.96
C GLY A 240 -17.08 2.47 -2.04
N VAL A 241 -16.34 1.38 -2.00
CA VAL A 241 -16.57 0.30 -1.02
C VAL A 241 -16.35 0.82 0.39
N MET A 242 -15.29 1.61 0.60
CA MET A 242 -14.99 2.23 1.90
C MET A 242 -16.14 3.11 2.40
N GLU A 243 -16.67 4.00 1.55
CA GLU A 243 -17.79 4.87 1.89
C GLU A 243 -19.00 4.05 2.35
N LYS A 244 -19.26 2.96 1.66
CA LYS A 244 -20.42 2.11 1.93
C LYS A 244 -20.30 1.34 3.23
N CYS A 245 -19.09 0.92 3.59
CA CYS A 245 -18.82 0.15 4.80
C CYS A 245 -18.61 1.04 6.03
N LEU A 246 -17.91 2.18 5.89
CA LEU A 246 -17.46 2.96 7.05
C LEU A 246 -18.29 4.22 7.32
N LYS A 247 -18.78 4.91 6.28
CA LYS A 247 -19.31 6.27 6.45
C LYS A 247 -20.46 6.37 7.46
N GLU A 248 -21.37 5.40 7.48
CA GLU A 248 -22.52 5.38 8.40
C GLU A 248 -22.23 4.59 9.67
N ALA A 249 -21.51 3.48 9.55
CA ALA A 249 -21.23 2.59 10.68
C ALA A 249 -20.12 3.12 11.59
N HIS A 250 -19.10 3.77 11.00
CA HIS A 250 -17.89 4.23 11.69
C HIS A 250 -17.51 5.66 11.25
N PRO A 251 -18.36 6.69 11.46
CA PRO A 251 -18.17 8.02 10.89
C PRO A 251 -16.90 8.73 11.37
N ALA A 252 -16.47 8.49 12.59
CA ALA A 252 -15.24 9.07 13.14
C ALA A 252 -13.99 8.48 12.45
N ASP A 253 -13.95 7.17 12.29
CA ASP A 253 -12.84 6.48 11.62
C ASP A 253 -12.83 6.78 10.13
N PHE A 254 -14.00 6.83 9.49
CA PHE A 254 -14.12 7.28 8.11
C PHE A 254 -13.48 8.66 7.91
N ALA A 255 -13.75 9.61 8.80
CA ALA A 255 -13.15 10.95 8.72
C ALA A 255 -11.62 10.94 8.89
N ARG A 256 -11.09 10.02 9.74
CA ARG A 256 -9.64 9.83 9.93
C ARG A 256 -9.00 9.24 8.66
N VAL A 257 -9.57 8.17 8.12
CA VAL A 257 -9.10 7.53 6.88
C VAL A 257 -9.11 8.52 5.71
N VAL A 258 -10.16 9.35 5.58
CA VAL A 258 -10.23 10.40 4.55
C VAL A 258 -9.08 11.41 4.67
N LYS A 259 -8.66 11.77 5.89
CA LYS A 259 -7.47 12.64 6.07
C LYS A 259 -6.20 11.97 5.55
N VAL A 260 -6.02 10.68 5.82
CA VAL A 260 -4.89 9.90 5.28
C VAL A 260 -4.93 9.93 3.75
N THR A 261 -6.09 9.65 3.16
CA THR A 261 -6.30 9.67 1.70
C THR A 261 -5.84 10.99 1.07
N TYR A 262 -6.30 12.13 1.60
CA TYR A 262 -5.91 13.43 1.06
C TYR A 262 -4.41 13.68 1.18
N ARG A 263 -3.84 13.40 2.35
CA ARG A 263 -2.43 13.59 2.63
C ARG A 263 -1.54 12.78 1.70
N PHE A 264 -1.82 11.48 1.58
CA PHE A 264 -1.06 10.56 0.73
C PHE A 264 -1.23 10.89 -0.76
N SER A 265 -2.46 11.08 -1.23
CA SER A 265 -2.77 11.37 -2.64
C SER A 265 -2.09 12.65 -3.12
N TYR A 266 -1.99 13.67 -2.28
CA TYR A 266 -1.33 14.91 -2.61
C TYR A 266 0.18 14.71 -2.86
N GLY A 267 0.88 14.00 -1.96
CA GLY A 267 2.31 13.69 -2.12
C GLY A 267 2.57 12.74 -3.30
N TRP A 268 1.70 11.75 -3.48
CA TRP A 268 1.81 10.76 -4.56
C TRP A 268 1.72 11.41 -5.95
N ARG A 269 0.78 12.31 -6.19
CA ARG A 269 0.60 13.03 -7.47
C ARG A 269 1.81 13.86 -7.85
N ARG A 270 2.47 14.49 -6.89
CA ARG A 270 3.70 15.27 -7.13
C ARG A 270 4.90 14.43 -7.55
N ILE A 271 4.89 13.14 -7.29
CA ILE A 271 5.90 12.23 -7.84
C ILE A 271 5.65 11.96 -9.31
N HIS A 272 4.39 11.82 -9.73
CA HIS A 272 4.01 11.44 -11.09
C HIS A 272 3.94 12.62 -12.06
N ASN A 273 3.58 13.82 -11.60
CA ASN A 273 3.44 15.01 -12.44
C ASN A 273 4.32 16.16 -11.93
N PRO A 274 5.66 16.08 -12.03
CA PRO A 274 6.53 17.15 -11.58
C PRO A 274 6.44 18.41 -12.47
N GLU A 275 5.95 18.28 -13.72
CA GLU A 275 5.91 19.38 -14.70
C GLU A 275 4.57 20.09 -14.79
N SER A 276 3.47 19.44 -14.42
CA SER A 276 2.16 20.00 -14.67
C SER A 276 1.67 20.88 -13.54
N GLY A 277 2.30 21.04 -12.40
CA GLY A 277 1.87 21.98 -11.33
C GLY A 277 0.34 22.22 -11.18
N GLU A 278 -0.45 21.59 -12.06
CA GLU A 278 -1.90 21.70 -12.12
C GLU A 278 -2.53 20.62 -11.26
N ASP A 279 -2.99 21.06 -10.10
CA ASP A 279 -3.72 20.29 -9.08
C ASP A 279 -5.14 19.90 -9.52
N VAL A 280 -5.36 19.64 -10.81
CA VAL A 280 -6.71 19.51 -11.39
C VAL A 280 -7.51 18.37 -10.77
N ALA A 281 -6.85 17.29 -10.33
CA ALA A 281 -7.53 16.21 -9.61
C ALA A 281 -7.69 16.51 -8.10
N ASP A 282 -6.99 17.51 -7.57
CA ASP A 282 -7.07 17.92 -6.16
C ASP A 282 -8.36 18.66 -5.83
N ASP A 283 -8.97 19.26 -6.83
CA ASP A 283 -10.27 19.93 -6.70
C ASP A 283 -11.45 18.94 -6.59
N LEU A 284 -11.21 17.65 -6.78
CA LEU A 284 -12.25 16.63 -6.65
C LEU A 284 -12.42 16.22 -5.18
N THR A 285 -13.67 16.27 -4.71
CA THR A 285 -14.02 15.60 -3.44
C THR A 285 -13.83 14.09 -3.58
N THR A 286 -13.67 13.37 -2.46
CA THR A 286 -13.55 11.88 -2.45
C THR A 286 -14.71 11.22 -3.21
N THR A 287 -15.94 11.72 -3.04
CA THR A 287 -17.12 11.22 -3.76
C THR A 287 -17.04 11.47 -5.27
N GLU A 288 -16.59 12.66 -5.69
CA GLU A 288 -16.39 12.98 -7.11
C GLU A 288 -15.27 12.12 -7.71
N PHE A 289 -14.16 11.95 -7.00
CA PHE A 289 -13.06 11.10 -7.42
C PHE A 289 -13.51 9.64 -7.57
N THR A 290 -14.23 9.09 -6.58
CA THR A 290 -14.80 7.73 -6.64
C THR A 290 -15.71 7.56 -7.86
N MET A 291 -16.64 8.50 -8.10
CA MET A 291 -17.54 8.44 -9.26
C MET A 291 -16.77 8.53 -10.59
N ALA A 292 -15.72 9.35 -10.64
CA ALA A 292 -14.86 9.47 -11.80
C ALA A 292 -14.07 8.17 -12.08
N MET A 293 -13.55 7.54 -11.04
CA MET A 293 -12.86 6.23 -11.14
C MET A 293 -13.78 5.14 -11.65
N LEU A 294 -14.99 5.01 -11.09
CA LEU A 294 -16.00 4.06 -11.56
C LEU A 294 -16.40 4.34 -13.02
N ALA A 295 -16.58 5.61 -13.35
CA ALA A 295 -16.88 6.03 -14.71
C ALA A 295 -15.73 5.69 -15.68
N CYS A 296 -14.48 5.92 -15.31
CA CYS A 296 -13.31 5.57 -16.10
C CYS A 296 -13.22 4.06 -16.39
N ARG A 297 -13.79 3.23 -15.52
CA ARG A 297 -13.84 1.76 -15.63
C ARG A 297 -15.15 1.25 -16.26
N ASP A 298 -15.77 2.05 -17.11
CA ASP A 298 -16.96 1.71 -17.88
C ASP A 298 -18.19 1.29 -17.05
N TRP A 299 -18.29 1.79 -15.79
CA TRP A 299 -19.54 1.66 -15.04
C TRP A 299 -20.58 2.64 -15.55
N SER A 300 -21.76 2.17 -15.92
CA SER A 300 -22.86 3.06 -16.28
C SER A 300 -23.31 3.93 -15.10
N ASN A 301 -23.96 5.06 -15.37
CA ASN A 301 -24.48 5.92 -14.29
C ASN A 301 -25.50 5.20 -13.38
N ASP A 302 -26.20 4.20 -13.89
CA ASP A 302 -27.13 3.39 -13.11
C ASP A 302 -26.40 2.39 -12.19
N GLU A 303 -25.29 1.80 -12.65
CA GLU A 303 -24.43 0.95 -11.81
C GLU A 303 -23.76 1.78 -10.71
N ILE A 304 -23.21 2.95 -11.06
CA ILE A 304 -22.61 3.88 -10.09
C ILE A 304 -23.66 4.33 -9.05
N ALA A 305 -24.88 4.69 -9.49
CA ALA A 305 -25.96 5.12 -8.61
C ALA A 305 -26.32 4.03 -7.61
N ARG A 306 -26.51 2.78 -8.07
CA ARG A 306 -26.78 1.63 -7.20
C ARG A 306 -25.64 1.35 -6.22
N HIS A 307 -24.41 1.39 -6.72
CA HIS A 307 -23.23 1.15 -5.92
C HIS A 307 -23.03 2.21 -4.82
N MET A 308 -23.16 3.49 -5.18
CA MET A 308 -22.97 4.61 -4.26
C MET A 308 -24.21 4.91 -3.38
N GLY A 309 -25.34 4.26 -3.61
CA GLY A 309 -26.58 4.50 -2.86
C GLY A 309 -27.20 5.89 -3.15
N VAL A 310 -27.03 6.42 -4.36
CA VAL A 310 -27.53 7.73 -4.76
C VAL A 310 -28.42 7.63 -6.01
N SER A 311 -29.09 8.74 -6.39
CA SER A 311 -29.87 8.75 -7.62
C SER A 311 -28.96 8.83 -8.86
N ARG A 312 -29.45 8.33 -10.01
CA ARG A 312 -28.78 8.49 -11.31
C ARG A 312 -28.56 9.98 -11.67
N GLY A 313 -29.52 10.82 -11.29
CA GLY A 313 -29.42 12.28 -11.48
C GLY A 313 -28.26 12.88 -10.68
N THR A 314 -28.07 12.42 -9.45
CA THR A 314 -26.92 12.81 -8.61
C THR A 314 -25.60 12.42 -9.27
N VAL A 315 -25.48 11.19 -9.78
CA VAL A 315 -24.27 10.75 -10.50
C VAL A 315 -24.00 11.62 -11.72
N LYS A 316 -25.02 11.87 -12.54
CA LYS A 316 -24.89 12.74 -13.73
C LYS A 316 -24.37 14.13 -13.36
N ASN A 317 -24.96 14.75 -12.33
CA ASN A 317 -24.57 16.09 -11.90
C ASN A 317 -23.14 16.12 -11.34
N ARG A 318 -22.78 15.13 -10.56
CA ARG A 318 -21.42 15.01 -10.00
C ARG A 318 -20.37 14.79 -11.10
N LEU A 319 -20.64 13.90 -12.06
CA LEU A 319 -19.73 13.70 -13.20
C LEU A 319 -19.62 14.96 -14.07
N SER A 320 -20.70 15.73 -14.24
CA SER A 320 -20.63 17.02 -14.93
C SER A 320 -19.76 18.02 -14.16
N SER A 321 -19.84 18.06 -12.83
CA SER A 321 -18.96 18.87 -11.99
C SER A 321 -17.50 18.41 -12.13
N VAL A 322 -17.24 17.11 -12.13
CA VAL A 322 -15.91 16.54 -12.36
C VAL A 322 -15.35 16.99 -13.71
N TYR A 323 -16.13 16.87 -14.78
CA TYR A 323 -15.68 17.28 -16.12
C TYR A 323 -15.31 18.77 -16.17
N ALA A 324 -16.12 19.62 -15.55
CA ALA A 324 -15.85 21.05 -15.46
C ALA A 324 -14.56 21.34 -14.67
N LYS A 325 -14.36 20.66 -13.54
CA LYS A 325 -13.16 20.80 -12.70
C LYS A 325 -11.89 20.31 -13.41
N LEU A 326 -12.00 19.21 -14.19
CA LEU A 326 -10.89 18.64 -14.94
C LEU A 326 -10.65 19.31 -16.31
N GLY A 327 -11.51 20.25 -16.71
CA GLY A 327 -11.41 20.91 -18.02
C GLY A 327 -11.63 19.96 -19.21
N ILE A 328 -12.42 18.88 -19.03
CA ILE A 328 -12.69 17.86 -20.05
C ILE A 328 -14.12 17.91 -20.56
N GLY A 329 -14.32 17.49 -21.79
CA GLY A 329 -15.64 17.49 -22.44
C GLY A 329 -16.39 16.16 -22.38
N SER A 330 -15.70 15.07 -22.06
CA SER A 330 -16.27 13.73 -22.19
C SER A 330 -15.74 12.73 -21.16
N ARG A 331 -16.53 11.68 -20.94
CA ARG A 331 -16.17 10.54 -20.09
C ARG A 331 -14.89 9.85 -20.54
N ALA A 332 -14.67 9.73 -21.84
CA ALA A 332 -13.50 9.07 -22.41
C ALA A 332 -12.17 9.75 -22.01
N GLU A 333 -12.23 11.06 -21.74
CA GLU A 333 -11.06 11.85 -21.33
C GLU A 333 -10.68 11.66 -19.86
N LEU A 334 -11.56 11.09 -19.03
CA LEU A 334 -11.25 10.75 -17.63
C LEU A 334 -10.01 9.89 -17.48
N ALA A 335 -9.74 9.04 -18.46
CA ALA A 335 -8.57 8.14 -18.44
C ALA A 335 -7.21 8.87 -18.37
N ARG A 336 -7.18 10.17 -18.68
CA ARG A 336 -5.97 10.99 -18.57
C ARG A 336 -5.65 11.37 -17.13
N PHE A 337 -6.67 11.43 -16.27
CA PHE A 337 -6.61 11.94 -14.91
C PHE A 337 -6.78 10.84 -13.86
N MET A 338 -7.35 9.71 -14.27
CA MET A 338 -7.62 8.58 -13.40
C MET A 338 -6.60 7.47 -13.65
N LEU A 339 -6.17 6.81 -12.59
CA LEU A 339 -5.33 5.63 -12.68
C LEU A 339 -6.09 4.51 -13.40
N ARG A 340 -5.46 3.95 -14.43
CA ARG A 340 -5.98 2.79 -15.15
C ARG A 340 -5.67 1.52 -14.42
#